data_5c6a872a140b0382f2734f108cfbb3fe
#
_entry.id   5c6a872a140b0382f2734f108cfbb3fe
#
_cell.length_a   1.000
_cell.length_b   1.000
_cell.length_c   1.000
_cell.angle_alpha   90.00
_cell.angle_beta   90.00
_cell.angle_gamma   90.00
#
_symmetry.space_group_name_H-M   'P 1'
#
loop_
_entity.id
_entity.type
_entity.pdbx_description
1 polymer ?
#
loop_
_entity_poly.entity_id
_entity_poly.type
_entity_poly.pdbx_seq_one_letter_code
_entity_poly.pdbx_strand_id
1 'polypeptide(L)' 'MPIYTWKGINAYGDKRKGEVEAPDQATALAHVKRLRIKEPVLKEKPKDLLANISFF' A
#
# COMPACT_ATOMS: atom_id res chain seq x y z
N MET A 1 8.81 -10.16 6.02
CA MET A 1 8.66 -9.36 4.81
C MET A 1 8.03 -8.05 5.18
N PRO A 2 8.48 -6.98 4.60
CA PRO A 2 7.90 -5.68 4.92
C PRO A 2 6.47 -5.55 4.42
N ILE A 3 5.74 -4.70 5.08
CA ILE A 3 4.37 -4.43 4.67
C ILE A 3 4.34 -3.07 3.99
N TYR A 4 3.68 -3.01 2.86
CA TYR A 4 3.56 -1.76 2.12
C TYR A 4 2.13 -1.30 2.16
N THR A 5 1.95 -0.01 2.37
CA THR A 5 0.63 0.59 2.34
C THR A 5 0.44 1.23 0.98
N TRP A 6 -0.69 1.01 0.37
CA TRP A 6 -0.96 1.57 -0.95
C TRP A 6 -2.24 2.37 -0.94
N LYS A 7 -2.28 3.36 -1.82
CA LYS A 7 -3.46 4.15 -2.04
C LYS A 7 -3.60 4.37 -3.53
N GLY A 8 -4.80 4.52 -3.98
CA GLY A 8 -5.02 4.81 -5.39
C GLY A 8 -6.50 4.92 -5.69
N ILE A 9 -6.79 5.08 -6.96
CA ILE A 9 -8.16 5.19 -7.42
C ILE A 9 -8.45 3.98 -8.30
N ASN A 10 -9.56 3.32 -8.06
CA ASN A 10 -9.89 2.15 -8.84
C ASN A 10 -10.51 2.55 -10.19
N ALA A 11 -10.92 1.55 -10.97
CA ALA A 11 -11.45 1.81 -12.30
C ALA A 11 -12.76 2.59 -12.28
N TYR A 12 -13.41 2.63 -11.15
CA TYR A 12 -14.68 3.35 -11.02
C TYR A 12 -14.51 4.76 -10.49
N GLY A 13 -13.28 5.14 -10.21
CA GLY A 13 -13.03 6.47 -9.66
C GLY A 13 -13.10 6.56 -8.15
N ASP A 14 -13.23 5.43 -7.47
CA ASP A 14 -13.31 5.43 -6.01
C ASP A 14 -11.91 5.34 -5.41
N LYS A 15 -11.69 6.09 -4.36
CA LYS A 15 -10.42 6.03 -3.64
C LYS A 15 -10.36 4.74 -2.85
N ARG A 16 -9.26 4.02 -3.01
CA ARG A 16 -9.03 2.77 -2.28
C ARG A 16 -7.67 2.81 -1.62
N LYS A 17 -7.56 2.10 -0.52
CA LYS A 17 -6.30 1.96 0.18
C LYS A 17 -6.25 0.60 0.82
N GLY A 18 -5.06 0.15 1.11
CA GLY A 18 -4.90 -1.16 1.73
C GLY A 18 -3.45 -1.41 2.04
N GLU A 19 -3.17 -2.64 2.42
CA GLU A 19 -1.81 -3.06 2.74
C GLU A 19 -1.48 -4.32 1.97
N VAL A 20 -0.21 -4.46 1.62
CA VAL A 20 0.25 -5.63 0.94
C VAL A 20 1.59 -6.04 1.52
N GLU A 21 1.79 -7.32 1.71
CA GLU A 21 3.04 -7.84 2.20
C GLU A 21 3.89 -8.28 1.02
N ALA A 22 5.07 -7.75 0.90
CA ALA A 22 5.93 -8.06 -0.22
C ALA A 22 7.39 -7.87 0.16
N PRO A 23 8.31 -8.60 -0.48
CA PRO A 23 9.72 -8.47 -0.16
C PRO A 23 10.33 -7.15 -0.61
N ASP A 24 9.73 -6.50 -1.59
CA ASP A 24 10.24 -5.21 -2.04
C ASP A 24 9.11 -4.40 -2.67
N GLN A 25 9.44 -3.16 -2.95
CA GLN A 25 8.47 -2.23 -3.47
C GLN A 25 7.95 -2.63 -4.85
N ALA A 26 8.82 -3.17 -5.68
CA ALA A 26 8.41 -3.58 -7.02
C ALA A 26 7.34 -4.68 -6.96
N THR A 27 7.52 -5.65 -6.07
CA THR A 27 6.56 -6.72 -5.91
C THR A 27 5.24 -6.16 -5.37
N ALA A 28 5.32 -5.27 -4.40
CA ALA A 28 4.15 -4.65 -3.84
C ALA A 28 3.38 -3.88 -4.90
N LEU A 29 4.11 -3.15 -5.73
CA LEU A 29 3.48 -2.37 -6.78
C LEU A 29 2.79 -3.30 -7.79
N ALA A 30 3.39 -4.42 -8.11
CA ALA A 30 2.78 -5.37 -9.02
C ALA A 30 1.45 -5.88 -8.45
N HIS A 31 1.40 -6.14 -7.16
CA HIS A 31 0.16 -6.57 -6.53
C HIS A 31 -0.91 -5.49 -6.63
N VAL A 32 -0.53 -4.25 -6.40
CA VAL A 32 -1.47 -3.15 -6.45
C VAL A 32 -2.00 -2.97 -7.86
N LYS A 33 -1.12 -3.11 -8.85
CA LYS A 33 -1.55 -2.97 -10.24
C LYS A 33 -2.56 -4.06 -10.62
N ARG A 34 -2.45 -5.22 -10.03
CA ARG A 34 -3.40 -6.29 -10.31
C ARG A 34 -4.79 -5.94 -9.82
N LEU A 35 -4.88 -5.05 -8.86
CA LEU A 35 -6.17 -4.60 -8.36
C LEU A 35 -6.77 -3.50 -9.23
N ARG A 36 -6.11 -3.19 -10.33
CA ARG A 36 -6.56 -2.17 -11.28
C ARG A 36 -6.67 -0.79 -10.64
N ILE A 37 -5.68 -0.50 -9.80
CA ILE A 37 -5.62 0.79 -9.14
C ILE A 37 -4.88 1.76 -10.03
N LYS A 38 -5.45 2.92 -10.26
CA LYS A 38 -4.80 3.97 -11.03
C LYS A 38 -3.94 4.79 -10.10
N GLU A 39 -2.80 5.23 -10.62
CA GLU A 39 -1.87 6.09 -9.87
C GLU A 39 -1.60 5.57 -8.47
N PRO A 40 -1.14 4.33 -8.35
CA PRO A 40 -0.92 3.78 -7.02
C PRO A 40 0.22 4.48 -6.31
N VAL A 41 0.01 4.79 -5.06
CA VAL A 41 1.04 5.36 -4.21
C VAL A 41 1.40 4.30 -3.18
N LEU A 42 2.67 3.96 -3.12
CA LEU A 42 3.15 2.94 -2.21
C LEU A 42 4.03 3.54 -1.15
N LYS A 43 3.88 3.08 0.07
CA LYS A 43 4.75 3.47 1.16
C LYS A 43 5.09 2.26 1.98
N GLU A 44 6.33 2.14 2.36
CA GLU A 44 6.76 1.08 3.24
C GLU A 44 6.33 1.39 4.66
N LYS A 45 5.80 0.40 5.34
CA LYS A 45 5.32 0.57 6.69
C LYS A 45 6.26 -0.15 7.64
N PRO A 46 7.19 0.55 8.27
CA PRO A 46 8.10 -0.09 9.21
C PRO A 46 7.37 -0.53 10.46
N LYS A 47 7.77 -1.68 10.97
CA LYS A 47 7.13 -2.21 12.16
C LYS A 47 7.23 -1.28 13.35
N ASP A 48 8.36 -0.62 13.48
CA ASP A 48 8.57 0.22 14.63
C ASP A 48 7.63 1.42 14.66
N LEU A 49 7.25 1.89 13.52
CA LEU A 49 6.37 3.03 13.49
C LEU A 49 4.96 2.70 13.91
N LEU A 50 4.61 1.44 13.85
CA LEU A 50 3.28 1.06 14.26
C LEU A 50 3.01 1.40 15.70
N ALA A 51 4.00 1.26 16.51
CA ALA A 51 3.83 1.55 17.92
C ALA A 51 3.63 3.02 18.17
N ASN A 52 4.17 3.84 17.30
CA ASN A 52 4.06 5.26 17.49
C ASN A 52 2.84 5.87 16.87
N ILE A 53 2.24 5.14 15.99
CA ILE A 53 1.18 5.69 15.27
C ILE A 53 -0.09 5.58 15.95
N SER A 54 -0.08 4.90 16.98
CA SER A 54 -1.32 4.70 17.62
C SER A 54 -1.97 5.95 18.00
N PHE A 55 -1.37 6.99 17.77
CA PHE A 55 -1.83 8.03 18.13
C PHE A 55 -2.56 8.72 17.27
N PHE A 56 -3.07 9.04 17.33
CA PHE A 56 -3.89 9.77 16.75
C PHE A 56 -4.80 9.34 16.42
#